data_77356a8aad0b22598a2cf3d61330129c
#
_entry.id   77356a8aad0b22598a2cf3d61330129c
#
_cell.length_a   1.000
_cell.length_b   1.000
_cell.length_c   1.000
_cell.angle_alpha   90.00
_cell.angle_beta   90.00
_cell.angle_gamma   90.00
#
_symmetry.space_group_name_H-M   'P 1'
#
loop_
_entity.id
_entity.type
_entity.pdbx_description
1 polymer ?
#
loop_
_entity_poly.entity_id
_entity_poly.type
_entity_poly.pdbx_seq_one_letter_code
_entity_poly.pdbx_strand_id
1 'polypeptide(L)'
;MAEYTAPLRDMQFVIEELVGLEHITALPGYEHATPDVVHAILEEANKMARDVLSPINRTGDIEGCRLENGVVVTPTGFKEAYQTYVEGGWNGLQFDEEIGGQGLPMLVATPVFEMWDSANLAFMLAPVLTIAAVECLEKFGNNQQKETWMPNLVTGEWTGTMGLTEPNAGSDVGALRTRAIPEDGYYRISGQKIFTTWGEHDCADNIVHMVLARTPDAPPGTRGISLFIVPKFLVNDDGTLGQRNDLRAVSLEHKLGIHGSPTCVMQFGENDGAIGYLVGEECRGMEYMFAMMNSARLAVGREGVGIGERAYQQAADYARDRVQGKDMANPVLSEVPIIHHPDVRRNLLTMRALTEATRALGYYVAAKQDVVRKHPDAETRAAARARVDLLVPIVKAWSTDSGVETASLGVQIHGGAGFIEETGAAQYYRDIRITPIYE
;
A
#
# COMPACT_ATOMS: atom_id res chain seq x y z
N MET A 1 -24.37 -0.21 3.58
CA MET A 1 -23.40 0.13 2.52
C MET A 1 -23.54 -0.89 1.41
N ALA A 2 -23.37 -0.49 0.15
CA ALA A 2 -23.31 -1.47 -0.94
C ALA A 2 -22.12 -2.42 -0.70
N GLU A 3 -22.32 -3.73 -0.93
CA GLU A 3 -21.22 -4.70 -0.85
C GLU A 3 -20.19 -4.42 -1.95
N TYR A 4 -18.92 -4.52 -1.61
CA TYR A 4 -17.87 -4.43 -2.62
C TYR A 4 -17.86 -5.70 -3.47
N THR A 5 -17.76 -5.53 -4.78
CA THR A 5 -17.53 -6.62 -5.73
C THR A 5 -16.46 -6.18 -6.72
N ALA A 6 -15.40 -6.97 -6.86
CA ALA A 6 -14.33 -6.62 -7.79
C ALA A 6 -14.84 -6.59 -9.24
N PRO A 7 -14.44 -5.61 -10.07
CA PRO A 7 -14.79 -5.53 -11.47
C PRO A 7 -13.93 -6.51 -12.31
N LEU A 8 -14.06 -7.82 -12.03
CA LEU A 8 -13.18 -8.88 -12.58
C LEU A 8 -13.10 -8.83 -14.10
N ARG A 9 -14.24 -8.62 -14.78
CA ARG A 9 -14.27 -8.53 -16.24
C ARG A 9 -13.43 -7.37 -16.78
N ASP A 10 -13.51 -6.20 -16.14
CA ASP A 10 -12.75 -5.02 -16.55
C ASP A 10 -11.25 -5.22 -16.26
N MET A 11 -10.91 -5.85 -15.13
CA MET A 11 -9.54 -6.20 -14.77
C MET A 11 -8.95 -7.20 -15.77
N GLN A 12 -9.67 -8.28 -16.08
CA GLN A 12 -9.27 -9.29 -17.07
C GLN A 12 -9.07 -8.66 -18.46
N PHE A 13 -9.98 -7.80 -18.89
CA PHE A 13 -9.84 -7.07 -20.16
C PHE A 13 -8.54 -6.25 -20.22
N VAL A 14 -8.21 -5.54 -19.14
CA VAL A 14 -6.97 -4.75 -19.10
C VAL A 14 -5.73 -5.67 -19.13
N ILE A 15 -5.74 -6.76 -18.38
CA ILE A 15 -4.62 -7.71 -18.29
C ILE A 15 -4.40 -8.40 -19.65
N GLU A 16 -5.45 -8.93 -20.24
CA GLU A 16 -5.36 -9.81 -21.41
C GLU A 16 -5.30 -9.03 -22.72
N GLU A 17 -6.24 -8.09 -22.92
CA GLU A 17 -6.43 -7.43 -24.20
C GLU A 17 -5.63 -6.13 -24.33
N LEU A 18 -5.58 -5.32 -23.27
CA LEU A 18 -4.95 -4.01 -23.36
C LEU A 18 -3.44 -4.05 -23.09
N VAL A 19 -3.02 -4.82 -22.09
CA VAL A 19 -1.61 -4.96 -21.71
C VAL A 19 -0.97 -6.16 -22.40
N GLY A 20 -1.69 -7.27 -22.55
CA GLY A 20 -1.25 -8.49 -23.23
C GLY A 20 -0.56 -9.47 -22.28
N LEU A 21 -1.34 -10.22 -21.50
CA LEU A 21 -0.84 -11.24 -20.57
C LEU A 21 0.12 -12.22 -21.25
N GLU A 22 -0.15 -12.60 -22.51
CA GLU A 22 0.68 -13.53 -23.28
C GLU A 22 2.16 -13.09 -23.41
N HIS A 23 2.41 -11.78 -23.46
CA HIS A 23 3.79 -11.26 -23.51
C HIS A 23 4.51 -11.39 -22.17
N ILE A 24 3.78 -11.41 -21.08
CA ILE A 24 4.32 -11.56 -19.73
C ILE A 24 4.54 -13.03 -19.40
N THR A 25 3.59 -13.90 -19.74
CA THR A 25 3.73 -15.35 -19.52
C THR A 25 4.80 -16.00 -20.40
N ALA A 26 5.23 -15.34 -21.48
CA ALA A 26 6.37 -15.75 -22.29
C ALA A 26 7.73 -15.41 -21.64
N LEU A 27 7.77 -14.64 -20.56
CA LEU A 27 9.01 -14.33 -19.84
C LEU A 27 9.46 -15.52 -18.97
N PRO A 28 10.79 -15.76 -18.85
CA PRO A 28 11.31 -16.87 -18.05
C PRO A 28 10.82 -16.85 -16.61
N GLY A 29 10.22 -17.95 -16.15
CA GLY A 29 9.69 -18.13 -14.80
C GLY A 29 8.25 -17.65 -14.60
N TYR A 30 7.59 -17.13 -15.65
CA TYR A 30 6.19 -16.72 -15.59
C TYR A 30 5.23 -17.59 -16.42
N GLU A 31 5.74 -18.70 -16.99
CA GLU A 31 4.98 -19.59 -17.87
C GLU A 31 3.77 -20.24 -17.18
N HIS A 32 3.81 -20.31 -15.84
CA HIS A 32 2.74 -20.88 -15.03
C HIS A 32 1.54 -19.93 -14.84
N ALA A 33 1.71 -18.61 -15.08
CA ALA A 33 0.66 -17.60 -14.94
C ALA A 33 -0.30 -17.58 -16.15
N THR A 34 -0.85 -18.75 -16.50
CA THR A 34 -1.80 -18.88 -17.61
C THR A 34 -3.11 -18.11 -17.34
N PRO A 35 -3.91 -17.76 -18.36
CA PRO A 35 -5.18 -17.07 -18.15
C PRO A 35 -6.10 -17.76 -17.14
N ASP A 36 -6.22 -19.09 -17.17
CA ASP A 36 -7.06 -19.85 -16.23
C ASP A 36 -6.54 -19.71 -14.78
N VAL A 37 -5.22 -19.75 -14.58
CA VAL A 37 -4.61 -19.56 -13.27
C VAL A 37 -4.83 -18.12 -12.78
N VAL A 38 -4.63 -17.12 -13.64
CA VAL A 38 -4.87 -15.71 -13.32
C VAL A 38 -6.32 -15.48 -12.94
N HIS A 39 -7.28 -16.03 -13.69
CA HIS A 39 -8.72 -15.94 -13.35
C HIS A 39 -9.02 -16.54 -11.99
N ALA A 40 -8.49 -17.73 -11.68
CA ALA A 40 -8.68 -18.38 -10.39
C ALA A 40 -8.13 -17.53 -9.22
N ILE A 41 -6.93 -16.96 -9.40
CA ILE A 41 -6.32 -16.06 -8.40
C ILE A 41 -7.20 -14.82 -8.18
N LEU A 42 -7.68 -14.19 -9.25
CA LEU A 42 -8.54 -13.00 -9.14
C LEU A 42 -9.88 -13.32 -8.46
N GLU A 43 -10.46 -14.50 -8.71
CA GLU A 43 -11.69 -14.94 -8.04
C GLU A 43 -11.48 -15.16 -6.54
N GLU A 44 -10.38 -15.82 -6.14
CA GLU A 44 -10.05 -16.02 -4.71
C GLU A 44 -9.74 -14.68 -4.03
N ALA A 45 -8.98 -13.80 -4.69
CA ALA A 45 -8.70 -12.45 -4.18
C ALA A 45 -9.98 -11.62 -3.98
N ASN A 46 -10.95 -11.74 -4.90
CA ASN A 46 -12.26 -11.10 -4.76
C ASN A 46 -13.06 -11.64 -3.56
N LYS A 47 -12.98 -12.95 -3.28
CA LYS A 47 -13.61 -13.52 -2.07
C LYS A 47 -13.00 -12.90 -0.79
N MET A 48 -11.67 -12.82 -0.71
CA MET A 48 -11.01 -12.18 0.42
C MET A 48 -11.41 -10.70 0.55
N ALA A 49 -11.46 -9.96 -0.56
CA ALA A 49 -11.88 -8.56 -0.57
C ALA A 49 -13.31 -8.39 -0.03
N ARG A 50 -14.25 -9.20 -0.55
CA ARG A 50 -15.68 -9.11 -0.23
C ARG A 50 -15.99 -9.63 1.17
N ASP A 51 -15.46 -10.81 1.52
CA ASP A 51 -15.93 -11.58 2.69
C ASP A 51 -15.09 -11.29 3.96
N VAL A 52 -13.85 -10.81 3.80
CA VAL A 52 -12.92 -10.55 4.92
C VAL A 52 -12.64 -9.06 5.10
N LEU A 53 -12.16 -8.36 4.05
CA LEU A 53 -11.67 -7.00 4.19
C LEU A 53 -12.79 -5.93 4.16
N SER A 54 -13.75 -6.06 3.25
CA SER A 54 -14.83 -5.06 3.10
C SER A 54 -15.72 -4.97 4.35
N PRO A 55 -16.09 -6.06 5.04
CA PRO A 55 -16.92 -5.98 6.25
C PRO A 55 -16.28 -5.18 7.38
N ILE A 56 -14.96 -5.21 7.54
CA ILE A 56 -14.26 -4.52 8.62
C ILE A 56 -13.82 -3.09 8.26
N ASN A 57 -14.03 -2.63 7.02
CA ASN A 57 -13.62 -1.29 6.58
C ASN A 57 -14.33 -0.18 7.38
N ARG A 58 -15.66 -0.28 7.50
CA ARG A 58 -16.43 0.71 8.26
C ARG A 58 -16.21 0.62 9.76
N THR A 59 -16.07 -0.58 10.29
CA THR A 59 -15.71 -0.80 11.70
C THR A 59 -14.36 -0.16 12.01
N GLY A 60 -13.36 -0.36 11.15
CA GLY A 60 -12.04 0.26 11.26
C GLY A 60 -12.08 1.79 11.27
N ASP A 61 -12.94 2.41 10.45
CA ASP A 61 -13.10 3.87 10.41
C ASP A 61 -13.74 4.41 11.68
N ILE A 62 -14.74 3.71 12.24
CA ILE A 62 -15.47 4.14 13.44
C ILE A 62 -14.64 3.93 14.72
N GLU A 63 -14.03 2.75 14.87
CA GLU A 63 -13.29 2.40 16.09
C GLU A 63 -11.90 3.07 16.11
N GLY A 64 -11.22 3.12 14.98
CA GLY A 64 -9.83 3.55 14.90
C GLY A 64 -8.86 2.68 15.71
N CYS A 65 -7.60 3.04 15.69
CA CYS A 65 -6.56 2.38 16.49
C CYS A 65 -6.39 3.05 17.86
N ARG A 66 -6.01 2.27 18.88
CA ARG A 66 -5.77 2.78 20.24
C ARG A 66 -4.38 2.36 20.72
N LEU A 67 -3.68 3.27 21.39
CA LEU A 67 -2.41 2.98 22.05
C LEU A 67 -2.69 2.61 23.53
N GLU A 68 -2.46 1.36 23.88
CA GLU A 68 -2.71 0.80 25.20
C GLU A 68 -1.44 0.12 25.73
N ASN A 69 -0.93 0.58 26.88
CA ASN A 69 0.27 0.02 27.52
C ASN A 69 1.49 -0.11 26.58
N GLY A 70 1.68 0.82 25.63
CA GLY A 70 2.81 0.85 24.70
C GLY A 70 2.68 -0.07 23.49
N VAL A 71 1.50 -0.68 23.30
CA VAL A 71 1.14 -1.47 22.12
C VAL A 71 -0.08 -0.83 21.45
N VAL A 72 -0.12 -0.81 20.15
CA VAL A 72 -1.29 -0.37 19.41
C VAL A 72 -2.23 -1.54 19.23
N VAL A 73 -3.47 -1.36 19.68
CA VAL A 73 -4.59 -2.27 19.44
C VAL A 73 -5.29 -1.81 18.17
N THR A 74 -5.32 -2.68 17.17
CA THR A 74 -6.02 -2.44 15.90
C THR A 74 -7.53 -2.62 16.06
N PRO A 75 -8.36 -2.09 15.13
CA PRO A 75 -9.82 -2.25 15.19
C PRO A 75 -10.25 -3.71 15.16
N THR A 76 -11.44 -3.97 15.68
CA THR A 76 -12.06 -5.29 15.68
C THR A 76 -12.06 -5.93 14.30
N GLY A 77 -11.56 -7.16 14.19
CA GLY A 77 -11.47 -7.95 12.97
C GLY A 77 -10.18 -7.75 12.15
N PHE A 78 -9.36 -6.74 12.43
CA PHE A 78 -8.12 -6.50 11.68
C PHE A 78 -7.07 -7.59 11.92
N LYS A 79 -6.93 -8.06 13.16
CA LYS A 79 -5.97 -9.10 13.51
C LYS A 79 -6.33 -10.43 12.84
N GLU A 80 -7.59 -10.81 12.88
CA GLU A 80 -8.10 -12.04 12.25
C GLU A 80 -8.00 -11.95 10.71
N ALA A 81 -8.31 -10.79 10.13
CA ALA A 81 -8.14 -10.57 8.70
C ALA A 81 -6.68 -10.64 8.28
N TYR A 82 -5.76 -10.11 9.10
CA TYR A 82 -4.32 -10.20 8.86
C TYR A 82 -3.82 -11.64 8.92
N GLN A 83 -4.28 -12.42 9.89
CA GLN A 83 -3.96 -13.84 9.96
C GLN A 83 -4.45 -14.59 8.72
N THR A 84 -5.70 -14.35 8.27
CA THR A 84 -6.23 -14.94 7.02
C THR A 84 -5.39 -14.55 5.81
N TYR A 85 -4.91 -13.29 5.75
CA TYR A 85 -4.03 -12.80 4.71
C TYR A 85 -2.69 -13.54 4.67
N VAL A 86 -2.06 -13.75 5.83
CA VAL A 86 -0.79 -14.47 5.97
C VAL A 86 -0.97 -15.96 5.63
N GLU A 87 -1.98 -16.63 6.19
CA GLU A 87 -2.29 -18.03 5.93
C GLU A 87 -2.56 -18.33 4.45
N GLY A 88 -3.13 -17.35 3.72
CA GLY A 88 -3.33 -17.42 2.27
C GLY A 88 -2.07 -17.22 1.44
N GLY A 89 -0.93 -16.88 2.05
CA GLY A 89 0.35 -16.62 1.36
C GLY A 89 0.33 -15.37 0.47
N TRP A 90 -0.61 -14.47 0.71
CA TRP A 90 -0.90 -13.35 -0.16
C TRP A 90 0.19 -12.28 -0.20
N ASN A 91 1.00 -12.16 0.85
CA ASN A 91 2.07 -11.17 0.90
C ASN A 91 3.22 -11.51 -0.07
N GLY A 92 3.41 -12.81 -0.36
CA GLY A 92 4.48 -13.33 -1.19
C GLY A 92 4.19 -13.41 -2.69
N LEU A 93 3.04 -12.94 -3.20
CA LEU A 93 2.59 -13.16 -4.58
C LEU A 93 3.67 -12.93 -5.64
N GLN A 94 4.39 -11.81 -5.56
CA GLN A 94 5.31 -11.33 -6.59
C GLN A 94 6.78 -11.71 -6.35
N PHE A 95 7.08 -12.34 -5.21
CA PHE A 95 8.44 -12.72 -4.86
C PHE A 95 8.77 -14.11 -5.38
N ASP A 96 10.05 -14.35 -5.66
CA ASP A 96 10.51 -15.63 -6.18
C ASP A 96 10.30 -16.75 -5.15
N GLU A 97 10.03 -17.98 -5.62
CA GLU A 97 9.79 -19.15 -4.78
C GLU A 97 10.98 -19.48 -3.86
N GLU A 98 12.22 -19.18 -4.31
CA GLU A 98 13.46 -19.40 -3.56
C GLU A 98 13.49 -18.65 -2.21
N ILE A 99 12.75 -17.53 -2.09
CA ILE A 99 12.65 -16.73 -0.87
C ILE A 99 11.28 -16.88 -0.18
N GLY A 100 10.48 -17.87 -0.58
CA GLY A 100 9.17 -18.17 0.00
C GLY A 100 7.99 -17.46 -0.67
N GLY A 101 8.18 -16.85 -1.83
CA GLY A 101 7.13 -16.22 -2.62
C GLY A 101 6.40 -17.21 -3.56
N GLN A 102 5.48 -16.70 -4.37
CA GLN A 102 4.70 -17.48 -5.34
C GLN A 102 5.16 -17.28 -6.81
N GLY A 103 6.15 -16.45 -7.06
CA GLY A 103 6.73 -16.23 -8.39
C GLY A 103 5.79 -15.60 -9.41
N LEU A 104 4.70 -14.96 -8.99
CA LEU A 104 3.72 -14.39 -9.91
C LEU A 104 4.18 -13.05 -10.50
N PRO A 105 3.78 -12.74 -11.75
CA PRO A 105 4.03 -11.43 -12.32
C PRO A 105 3.39 -10.29 -11.53
N MET A 106 4.03 -9.13 -11.53
CA MET A 106 3.45 -7.88 -11.00
C MET A 106 2.12 -7.53 -11.69
N LEU A 107 1.99 -7.87 -12.98
CA LEU A 107 0.73 -7.72 -13.73
C LEU A 107 -0.41 -8.50 -13.09
N VAL A 108 -0.15 -9.62 -12.42
CA VAL A 108 -1.15 -10.44 -11.72
C VAL A 108 -1.34 -9.97 -10.27
N ALA A 109 -0.26 -9.63 -9.57
CA ALA A 109 -0.33 -9.15 -8.18
C ALA A 109 -1.04 -7.78 -8.07
N THR A 110 -0.85 -6.89 -9.05
CA THR A 110 -1.42 -5.53 -9.02
C THR A 110 -2.95 -5.50 -8.92
N PRO A 111 -3.74 -6.22 -9.75
CA PRO A 111 -5.20 -6.26 -9.61
C PRO A 111 -5.67 -6.90 -8.29
N VAL A 112 -4.95 -7.90 -7.76
CA VAL A 112 -5.25 -8.48 -6.45
C VAL A 112 -5.18 -7.41 -5.36
N PHE A 113 -4.09 -6.67 -5.31
CA PHE A 113 -3.93 -5.59 -4.33
C PHE A 113 -4.89 -4.42 -4.58
N GLU A 114 -5.28 -4.11 -5.83
CA GLU A 114 -6.30 -3.10 -6.13
C GLU A 114 -7.66 -3.47 -5.52
N MET A 115 -8.07 -4.73 -5.63
CA MET A 115 -9.31 -5.21 -5.00
C MET A 115 -9.31 -4.96 -3.50
N TRP A 116 -8.17 -5.17 -2.85
CA TRP A 116 -8.05 -5.03 -1.39
C TRP A 116 -7.90 -3.58 -0.95
N ASP A 117 -7.22 -2.73 -1.74
CA ASP A 117 -7.26 -1.27 -1.54
C ASP A 117 -8.70 -0.74 -1.63
N SER A 118 -9.48 -1.27 -2.58
CA SER A 118 -10.91 -0.94 -2.71
C SER A 118 -11.74 -1.42 -1.53
N ALA A 119 -11.43 -2.59 -1.00
CA ALA A 119 -12.16 -3.20 0.10
C ALA A 119 -11.81 -2.54 1.46
N ASN A 120 -10.52 -2.28 1.73
CA ASN A 120 -10.05 -1.69 2.98
C ASN A 120 -8.66 -1.08 2.84
N LEU A 121 -8.60 0.20 2.44
CA LEU A 121 -7.34 0.92 2.28
C LEU A 121 -6.51 0.97 3.57
N ALA A 122 -7.15 1.20 4.73
CA ALA A 122 -6.45 1.31 6.00
C ALA A 122 -5.67 0.04 6.37
N PHE A 123 -6.24 -1.14 6.07
CA PHE A 123 -5.60 -2.44 6.25
C PHE A 123 -4.41 -2.62 5.30
N MET A 124 -4.58 -2.28 4.02
CA MET A 124 -3.59 -2.56 2.98
C MET A 124 -2.28 -1.80 3.12
N LEU A 125 -2.23 -0.74 3.91
CA LEU A 125 -1.00 -0.01 4.16
C LEU A 125 0.09 -0.84 4.88
N ALA A 126 -0.27 -1.86 5.69
CA ALA A 126 0.71 -2.77 6.29
C ALA A 126 1.39 -3.67 5.24
N PRO A 127 0.66 -4.43 4.39
CA PRO A 127 1.24 -5.18 3.29
C PRO A 127 2.11 -4.34 2.35
N VAL A 128 1.65 -3.15 1.95
CA VAL A 128 2.39 -2.27 1.02
C VAL A 128 3.79 -1.93 1.55
N LEU A 129 3.90 -1.56 2.82
CA LEU A 129 5.20 -1.23 3.43
C LEU A 129 6.06 -2.48 3.64
N THR A 130 5.47 -3.61 3.97
CA THR A 130 6.17 -4.89 4.13
C THR A 130 6.78 -5.35 2.81
N ILE A 131 6.02 -5.32 1.72
CA ILE A 131 6.48 -5.63 0.36
C ILE A 131 7.66 -4.72 -0.03
N ALA A 132 7.54 -3.42 0.23
CA ALA A 132 8.60 -2.48 -0.08
C ALA A 132 9.88 -2.75 0.73
N ALA A 133 9.76 -3.18 1.99
CA ALA A 133 10.91 -3.58 2.81
C ALA A 133 11.61 -4.84 2.26
N VAL A 134 10.86 -5.85 1.81
CA VAL A 134 11.41 -7.03 1.15
C VAL A 134 12.18 -6.64 -0.11
N GLU A 135 11.62 -5.82 -1.00
CA GLU A 135 12.28 -5.37 -2.23
C GLU A 135 13.58 -4.59 -1.96
N CYS A 136 13.62 -3.81 -0.87
CA CYS A 136 14.83 -3.12 -0.44
C CYS A 136 15.90 -4.10 0.03
N LEU A 137 15.54 -5.07 0.87
CA LEU A 137 16.47 -6.07 1.40
C LEU A 137 16.95 -7.04 0.31
N GLU A 138 16.09 -7.45 -0.60
CA GLU A 138 16.46 -8.26 -1.76
C GLU A 138 17.58 -7.60 -2.56
N LYS A 139 17.49 -6.30 -2.76
CA LYS A 139 18.41 -5.54 -3.62
C LYS A 139 19.69 -5.11 -2.89
N PHE A 140 19.61 -4.72 -1.62
CA PHE A 140 20.71 -4.06 -0.90
C PHE A 140 21.14 -4.75 0.38
N GLY A 141 20.34 -5.69 0.91
CA GLY A 141 20.69 -6.48 2.08
C GLY A 141 21.87 -7.43 1.78
N ASN A 142 22.73 -7.64 2.78
CA ASN A 142 23.74 -8.71 2.71
C ASN A 142 23.09 -10.08 2.93
N ASN A 143 23.84 -11.18 2.70
CA ASN A 143 23.29 -12.54 2.81
C ASN A 143 22.69 -12.84 4.17
N GLN A 144 23.38 -12.47 5.24
CA GLN A 144 22.87 -12.66 6.61
C GLN A 144 21.57 -11.89 6.86
N GLN A 145 21.46 -10.65 6.36
CA GLN A 145 20.24 -9.87 6.48
C GLN A 145 19.07 -10.50 5.70
N LYS A 146 19.35 -11.00 4.50
CA LYS A 146 18.35 -11.72 3.70
C LYS A 146 17.87 -12.98 4.39
N GLU A 147 18.78 -13.80 4.89
CA GLU A 147 18.47 -15.04 5.61
C GLU A 147 17.67 -14.79 6.90
N THR A 148 17.99 -13.71 7.63
CA THR A 148 17.34 -13.41 8.92
C THR A 148 15.96 -12.78 8.76
N TRP A 149 15.79 -11.83 7.82
CA TRP A 149 14.61 -10.97 7.79
C TRP A 149 13.60 -11.32 6.68
N MET A 150 14.10 -11.72 5.49
CA MET A 150 13.21 -11.87 4.34
C MET A 150 12.20 -13.01 4.47
N PRO A 151 12.49 -14.20 5.00
CA PRO A 151 11.50 -15.27 5.06
C PRO A 151 10.19 -14.86 5.74
N ASN A 152 10.28 -14.28 6.92
CA ASN A 152 9.11 -13.83 7.68
C ASN A 152 8.45 -12.57 7.13
N LEU A 153 9.21 -11.68 6.46
CA LEU A 153 8.66 -10.54 5.75
C LEU A 153 7.93 -10.95 4.46
N VAL A 154 8.44 -11.94 3.72
CA VAL A 154 7.79 -12.45 2.49
C VAL A 154 6.47 -13.15 2.82
N THR A 155 6.42 -13.96 3.88
CA THR A 155 5.18 -14.60 4.33
C THR A 155 4.19 -13.61 4.94
N GLY A 156 4.67 -12.48 5.46
CA GLY A 156 3.88 -11.50 6.22
C GLY A 156 3.76 -11.83 7.71
N GLU A 157 4.41 -12.87 8.21
CA GLU A 157 4.48 -13.15 9.67
C GLU A 157 5.11 -12.00 10.43
N TRP A 158 6.05 -11.29 9.80
CA TRP A 158 6.58 -10.01 10.26
C TRP A 158 6.20 -8.92 9.28
N THR A 159 6.01 -7.69 9.79
CA THR A 159 5.72 -6.52 8.96
C THR A 159 6.94 -5.62 8.80
N GLY A 160 6.97 -4.89 7.70
CA GLY A 160 7.97 -3.86 7.44
C GLY A 160 7.38 -2.45 7.55
N THR A 161 8.17 -1.46 7.98
CA THR A 161 7.77 -0.05 7.97
C THR A 161 8.90 0.85 7.46
N MET A 162 8.54 2.10 7.13
CA MET A 162 9.50 3.15 6.74
C MET A 162 9.56 4.24 7.81
N GLY A 163 10.76 4.49 8.37
CA GLY A 163 11.02 5.53 9.35
C GLY A 163 11.88 6.66 8.77
N LEU A 164 11.26 7.62 8.05
CA LEU A 164 11.94 8.74 7.39
C LEU A 164 11.74 10.05 8.13
N THR A 165 10.48 10.46 8.21
CA THR A 165 10.04 11.80 8.59
C THR A 165 10.26 12.09 10.07
N GLU A 166 10.75 13.29 10.34
CA GLU A 166 10.92 13.83 11.70
C GLU A 166 10.17 15.16 11.83
N PRO A 167 9.89 15.66 13.04
CA PRO A 167 9.18 16.93 13.23
C PRO A 167 9.79 18.12 12.46
N ASN A 168 11.10 18.08 12.21
CA ASN A 168 11.84 19.12 11.49
C ASN A 168 12.27 18.71 10.07
N ALA A 169 11.95 17.50 9.62
CA ALA A 169 12.43 16.92 8.36
C ALA A 169 11.31 16.12 7.68
N GLY A 170 10.44 16.80 6.96
CA GLY A 170 9.41 16.23 6.08
C GLY A 170 9.91 16.16 4.64
N SER A 171 9.54 17.12 3.78
CA SER A 171 10.02 17.20 2.40
C SER A 171 11.54 17.38 2.31
N ASP A 172 12.14 18.12 3.22
CA ASP A 172 13.60 18.18 3.39
C ASP A 172 14.08 17.08 4.37
N VAL A 173 14.13 15.85 3.89
CA VAL A 173 14.66 14.71 4.65
C VAL A 173 16.13 14.92 5.01
N GLY A 174 16.86 15.75 4.25
CA GLY A 174 18.23 16.12 4.52
C GLY A 174 18.47 16.77 5.89
N ALA A 175 17.42 17.30 6.52
CA ALA A 175 17.44 17.91 7.84
C ALA A 175 17.23 16.94 9.01
N LEU A 176 17.10 15.62 8.78
CA LEU A 176 16.88 14.63 9.84
C LEU A 176 18.00 14.62 10.89
N ARG A 177 17.63 14.33 12.15
CA ARG A 177 18.48 14.39 13.33
C ARG A 177 18.68 13.05 14.04
N THR A 178 17.93 12.01 13.68
CA THR A 178 18.12 10.65 14.21
C THR A 178 19.56 10.22 14.00
N ARG A 179 20.19 9.68 15.05
CA ARG A 179 21.59 9.29 15.07
C ARG A 179 21.74 7.78 15.11
N ALA A 180 22.82 7.30 14.52
CA ALA A 180 23.24 5.90 14.55
C ALA A 180 24.70 5.88 15.00
N ILE A 181 24.95 5.45 16.24
CA ILE A 181 26.29 5.35 16.81
C ILE A 181 26.81 3.93 16.59
N PRO A 182 27.97 3.74 15.92
CA PRO A 182 28.50 2.41 15.65
C PRO A 182 28.95 1.70 16.92
N GLU A 183 28.66 0.42 16.99
CA GLU A 183 29.16 -0.54 18.00
C GLU A 183 29.75 -1.76 17.27
N ASP A 184 30.17 -2.78 18.00
CA ASP A 184 30.70 -4.00 17.39
C ASP A 184 29.59 -4.85 16.77
N GLY A 185 29.47 -4.76 15.45
CA GLY A 185 28.50 -5.52 14.64
C GLY A 185 27.08 -4.92 14.52
N TYR A 186 26.78 -3.80 15.19
CA TYR A 186 25.47 -3.12 15.11
C TYR A 186 25.61 -1.61 15.35
N TYR A 187 24.50 -0.90 15.35
CA TYR A 187 24.44 0.54 15.66
C TYR A 187 23.40 0.80 16.76
N ARG A 188 23.65 1.80 17.58
CA ARG A 188 22.67 2.34 18.53
C ARG A 188 21.95 3.51 17.90
N ILE A 189 20.68 3.31 17.63
CA ILE A 189 19.81 4.29 16.98
C ILE A 189 19.09 5.10 18.07
N SER A 190 19.15 6.44 17.94
CA SER A 190 18.40 7.34 18.83
C SER A 190 17.79 8.51 18.07
N GLY A 191 16.51 8.76 18.31
CA GLY A 191 15.75 9.83 17.68
C GLY A 191 14.27 9.54 17.61
N GLN A 192 13.52 10.49 17.06
CA GLN A 192 12.06 10.36 16.91
C GLN A 192 11.66 10.43 15.44
N LYS A 193 10.81 9.50 15.03
CA LYS A 193 10.15 9.50 13.72
C LYS A 193 8.66 9.75 13.88
N ILE A 194 8.11 10.57 12.99
CA ILE A 194 6.66 10.85 12.96
C ILE A 194 6.03 10.28 11.69
N PHE A 195 4.71 10.14 11.69
CA PHE A 195 3.94 9.60 10.57
C PHE A 195 4.38 8.21 10.13
N THR A 196 4.88 7.40 11.07
CA THR A 196 5.27 6.01 10.77
C THR A 196 4.01 5.16 10.66
N THR A 197 3.63 4.87 9.44
CA THR A 197 2.48 4.02 9.12
C THR A 197 2.75 2.60 9.62
N TRP A 198 1.79 2.03 10.37
CA TRP A 198 1.89 0.70 10.99
C TRP A 198 3.18 0.53 11.82
N GLY A 199 3.65 1.61 12.45
CA GLY A 199 4.88 1.60 13.25
C GLY A 199 4.77 0.77 14.54
N GLU A 200 3.57 0.57 15.08
CA GLU A 200 3.26 -0.36 16.17
C GLU A 200 1.87 -0.92 15.93
N HIS A 201 1.68 -2.22 16.16
CA HIS A 201 0.40 -2.92 16.03
C HIS A 201 0.46 -4.31 16.68
N ASP A 202 -0.70 -4.98 16.77
CA ASP A 202 -0.90 -6.28 17.38
C ASP A 202 -1.20 -7.41 16.36
N CYS A 203 -1.01 -7.16 15.06
CA CYS A 203 -1.35 -8.12 14.00
C CYS A 203 -0.23 -9.09 13.65
N ALA A 204 1.04 -8.75 13.89
CA ALA A 204 2.20 -9.56 13.56
C ALA A 204 3.13 -9.72 14.77
N ASP A 205 3.93 -10.77 14.76
CA ASP A 205 4.82 -11.12 15.86
C ASP A 205 6.01 -10.14 15.99
N ASN A 206 6.49 -9.61 14.85
CA ASN A 206 7.57 -8.63 14.84
C ASN A 206 7.30 -7.54 13.80
N ILE A 207 7.93 -6.37 14.01
CA ILE A 207 7.89 -5.23 13.11
C ILE A 207 9.33 -4.84 12.80
N VAL A 208 9.67 -4.78 11.51
CA VAL A 208 11.00 -4.44 11.01
C VAL A 208 10.98 -3.02 10.47
N HIS A 209 11.53 -2.07 11.23
CA HIS A 209 11.57 -0.68 10.81
C HIS A 209 12.79 -0.42 9.94
N MET A 210 12.58 0.10 8.74
CA MET A 210 13.63 0.60 7.84
C MET A 210 13.86 2.08 8.14
N VAL A 211 14.88 2.40 8.95
CA VAL A 211 15.06 3.71 9.59
C VAL A 211 16.20 4.49 8.94
N LEU A 212 15.94 5.72 8.52
CA LEU A 212 16.97 6.67 8.10
C LEU A 212 17.60 7.36 9.32
N ALA A 213 18.93 7.30 9.41
CA ALA A 213 19.70 7.95 10.48
C ALA A 213 21.08 8.42 9.97
N ARG A 214 21.77 9.20 10.80
CA ARG A 214 23.12 9.69 10.52
C ARG A 214 24.13 9.02 11.42
N THR A 215 25.24 8.58 10.84
CA THR A 215 26.44 8.18 11.58
C THR A 215 27.25 9.41 11.99
N PRO A 216 28.14 9.29 13.01
CA PRO A 216 29.11 10.34 13.34
C PRO A 216 29.91 10.74 12.09
N ASP A 217 30.24 12.03 12.01
CA ASP A 217 31.03 12.59 10.90
C ASP A 217 30.44 12.48 9.50
N ALA A 218 29.18 12.00 9.36
CA ALA A 218 28.47 11.96 8.09
C ALA A 218 28.28 13.38 7.51
N PRO A 219 28.44 13.55 6.18
CA PRO A 219 28.27 14.86 5.55
C PRO A 219 26.83 15.38 5.74
N PRO A 220 26.62 16.71 5.74
CA PRO A 220 25.30 17.29 5.88
C PRO A 220 24.41 17.01 4.66
N GLY A 221 23.09 17.16 4.84
CA GLY A 221 22.10 16.95 3.79
C GLY A 221 21.85 15.46 3.49
N THR A 222 21.25 15.16 2.37
CA THR A 222 20.84 13.79 2.00
C THR A 222 22.00 12.83 1.79
N ARG A 223 23.19 13.34 1.45
CA ARG A 223 24.39 12.53 1.21
C ARG A 223 25.01 11.90 2.48
N GLY A 224 24.59 12.33 3.66
CA GLY A 224 25.08 11.76 4.94
C GLY A 224 24.06 10.85 5.62
N ILE A 225 23.03 10.42 4.92
CA ILE A 225 21.97 9.57 5.47
C ILE A 225 22.27 8.10 5.16
N SER A 226 22.18 7.26 6.19
CA SER A 226 22.31 5.81 6.11
C SER A 226 20.97 5.13 6.43
N LEU A 227 20.78 3.89 5.99
CA LEU A 227 19.58 3.09 6.22
C LEU A 227 19.87 1.94 7.18
N PHE A 228 18.97 1.73 8.14
CA PHE A 228 19.13 0.70 9.17
C PHE A 228 17.86 -0.16 9.30
N ILE A 229 18.06 -1.47 9.49
CA ILE A 229 17.04 -2.39 9.99
C ILE A 229 16.98 -2.23 11.50
N VAL A 230 15.84 -1.84 12.04
CA VAL A 230 15.63 -1.68 13.49
C VAL A 230 14.38 -2.46 13.89
N PRO A 231 14.51 -3.71 14.37
CA PRO A 231 13.37 -4.55 14.67
C PRO A 231 12.73 -4.20 16.01
N LYS A 232 11.43 -4.45 16.16
CA LYS A 232 10.70 -4.34 17.44
C LYS A 232 11.20 -5.36 18.46
N PHE A 233 11.42 -6.60 18.04
CA PHE A 233 12.09 -7.64 18.81
C PHE A 233 13.36 -8.07 18.09
N LEU A 234 14.45 -8.23 18.84
CA LEU A 234 15.70 -8.75 18.30
C LEU A 234 15.49 -10.23 17.89
N VAL A 235 16.30 -10.67 16.96
CA VAL A 235 16.26 -12.06 16.47
C VAL A 235 17.51 -12.78 16.98
N ASN A 236 17.31 -13.93 17.62
CA ASN A 236 18.38 -14.80 18.08
C ASN A 236 19.02 -15.57 16.92
N ASP A 237 20.20 -16.13 17.13
CA ASP A 237 20.91 -16.90 16.09
C ASP A 237 20.13 -18.11 15.56
N ASP A 238 19.19 -18.63 16.33
CA ASP A 238 18.29 -19.72 15.94
C ASP A 238 17.02 -19.25 15.21
N GLY A 239 16.88 -17.94 14.94
CA GLY A 239 15.74 -17.34 14.26
C GLY A 239 14.55 -17.02 15.17
N THR A 240 14.59 -17.38 16.45
CA THR A 240 13.53 -17.07 17.42
C THR A 240 13.56 -15.59 17.84
N LEU A 241 12.40 -15.08 18.28
CA LEU A 241 12.32 -13.72 18.82
C LEU A 241 13.03 -13.62 20.16
N GLY A 242 13.91 -12.63 20.28
CA GLY A 242 14.66 -12.31 21.48
C GLY A 242 13.98 -11.21 22.31
N GLN A 243 14.80 -10.41 22.99
CA GLN A 243 14.30 -9.31 23.82
C GLN A 243 13.70 -8.19 22.97
N ARG A 244 12.77 -7.43 23.59
CA ARG A 244 12.23 -6.21 22.98
C ARG A 244 13.34 -5.16 22.84
N ASN A 245 13.42 -4.55 21.67
CA ASN A 245 14.38 -3.50 21.38
C ASN A 245 13.97 -2.18 22.06
N ASP A 246 14.92 -1.25 22.23
CA ASP A 246 14.69 0.06 22.83
C ASP A 246 13.97 1.02 21.86
N LEU A 247 12.74 0.68 21.53
CA LEU A 247 11.85 1.49 20.71
C LEU A 247 10.39 1.33 21.14
N ARG A 248 9.61 2.37 20.95
CA ARG A 248 8.17 2.35 21.23
C ARG A 248 7.40 3.40 20.45
N ALA A 249 6.10 3.16 20.24
CA ALA A 249 5.16 4.21 19.87
C ALA A 249 4.90 5.10 21.10
N VAL A 250 5.02 6.42 20.93
CA VAL A 250 4.72 7.40 21.99
C VAL A 250 3.33 8.00 21.85
N SER A 251 2.80 8.06 20.63
CA SER A 251 1.44 8.50 20.34
C SER A 251 0.97 7.99 18.97
N LEU A 252 -0.32 8.08 18.75
CA LEU A 252 -0.97 7.93 17.44
C LEU A 252 -1.47 9.28 16.95
N GLU A 253 -1.41 9.48 15.63
CA GLU A 253 -1.98 10.66 14.99
C GLU A 253 -3.51 10.53 14.88
N HIS A 254 -4.21 11.59 15.24
CA HIS A 254 -5.64 11.73 14.97
C HIS A 254 -5.82 12.32 13.56
N LYS A 255 -6.34 11.54 12.64
CA LYS A 255 -6.29 11.82 11.19
C LYS A 255 -7.68 12.12 10.61
N LEU A 256 -7.70 12.70 9.41
CA LEU A 256 -8.90 12.94 8.62
C LEU A 256 -9.59 11.64 8.20
N GLY A 257 -8.81 10.62 7.81
CA GLY A 257 -9.27 9.33 7.31
C GLY A 257 -8.29 8.20 7.62
N ILE A 258 -8.54 7.03 7.05
CA ILE A 258 -7.77 5.79 7.29
C ILE A 258 -7.55 5.51 8.79
N HIS A 259 -8.62 5.68 9.58
CA HIS A 259 -8.54 5.59 11.04
C HIS A 259 -8.12 4.18 11.52
N GLY A 260 -8.44 3.14 10.76
CA GLY A 260 -8.01 1.78 11.03
C GLY A 260 -6.53 1.51 10.76
N SER A 261 -5.79 2.47 10.17
CA SER A 261 -4.34 2.39 9.97
C SER A 261 -3.62 3.16 11.07
N PRO A 262 -2.81 2.53 11.93
CA PRO A 262 -2.08 3.26 12.97
C PRO A 262 -0.96 4.08 12.34
N THR A 263 -0.99 5.38 12.55
CA THR A 263 0.07 6.32 12.17
C THR A 263 0.77 6.76 13.43
N CYS A 264 1.98 6.24 13.64
CA CYS A 264 2.68 6.32 14.91
C CYS A 264 3.72 7.46 14.94
N VAL A 265 3.87 8.06 16.12
CA VAL A 265 5.10 8.74 16.51
C VAL A 265 5.98 7.70 17.19
N MET A 266 7.11 7.37 16.57
CA MET A 266 8.04 6.34 17.06
C MET A 266 9.24 6.98 17.73
N GLN A 267 9.53 6.56 18.94
CA GLN A 267 10.75 6.93 19.66
C GLN A 267 11.72 5.75 19.65
N PHE A 268 12.92 5.99 19.20
CA PHE A 268 14.04 5.05 19.20
C PHE A 268 15.07 5.48 20.24
N GLY A 269 15.54 4.56 21.08
CA GLY A 269 16.67 4.74 21.95
C GLY A 269 16.47 5.72 23.11
N GLU A 270 15.47 5.51 23.95
CA GLU A 270 15.27 6.32 25.17
C GLU A 270 16.23 5.93 26.33
N ASN A 271 16.69 4.67 26.34
CA ASN A 271 17.58 4.17 27.40
C ASN A 271 19.03 4.08 26.87
N ASP A 272 19.34 2.95 26.25
CA ASP A 272 20.72 2.67 25.76
C ASP A 272 20.89 2.82 24.25
N GLY A 273 19.84 3.17 23.52
CA GLY A 273 19.80 3.19 22.05
C GLY A 273 19.21 1.92 21.46
N ALA A 274 18.32 2.07 20.48
CA ALA A 274 17.74 0.93 19.78
C ALA A 274 18.80 0.24 18.90
N ILE A 275 18.88 -1.07 18.95
CA ILE A 275 19.80 -1.85 18.12
C ILE A 275 19.31 -1.81 16.67
N GLY A 276 20.22 -1.41 15.76
CA GLY A 276 19.98 -1.35 14.34
C GLY A 276 21.13 -1.91 13.52
N TYR A 277 20.82 -2.44 12.35
CA TYR A 277 21.80 -3.05 11.44
C TYR A 277 21.87 -2.26 10.14
N LEU A 278 23.05 -1.84 9.74
CA LEU A 278 23.26 -1.06 8.52
C LEU A 278 22.88 -1.88 7.27
N VAL A 279 22.06 -1.30 6.41
CA VAL A 279 21.76 -1.85 5.08
C VAL A 279 22.76 -1.27 4.07
N GLY A 280 23.48 -2.15 3.37
CA GLY A 280 24.45 -1.73 2.37
C GLY A 280 25.61 -0.93 2.96
N GLU A 281 25.85 0.29 2.46
CA GLU A 281 26.96 1.18 2.82
C GLU A 281 26.47 2.45 3.55
N GLU A 282 27.28 2.98 4.45
CA GLU A 282 27.02 4.29 5.07
C GLU A 282 26.88 5.39 4.01
N CYS A 283 26.08 6.40 4.31
CA CYS A 283 25.85 7.57 3.47
C CYS A 283 25.17 7.28 2.10
N ARG A 284 24.63 6.08 1.92
CA ARG A 284 23.83 5.70 0.74
C ARG A 284 22.35 5.39 1.07
N GLY A 285 21.91 5.66 2.29
CA GLY A 285 20.57 5.30 2.75
C GLY A 285 19.44 5.92 1.93
N MET A 286 19.63 7.11 1.36
CA MET A 286 18.63 7.71 0.48
C MET A 286 18.44 6.91 -0.81
N GLU A 287 19.51 6.40 -1.42
CA GLU A 287 19.43 5.55 -2.62
C GLU A 287 18.62 4.28 -2.33
N TYR A 288 18.90 3.65 -1.18
CA TYR A 288 18.22 2.43 -0.78
C TYR A 288 16.75 2.67 -0.41
N MET A 289 16.48 3.75 0.29
CA MET A 289 15.11 4.17 0.61
C MET A 289 14.30 4.53 -0.64
N PHE A 290 14.92 5.10 -1.67
CA PHE A 290 14.22 5.37 -2.93
C PHE A 290 13.76 4.09 -3.65
N ALA A 291 14.41 2.95 -3.44
CA ALA A 291 13.90 1.68 -3.96
C ALA A 291 12.55 1.32 -3.29
N MET A 292 12.46 1.46 -1.95
CA MET A 292 11.18 1.30 -1.23
C MET A 292 10.14 2.31 -1.69
N MET A 293 10.51 3.59 -1.78
CA MET A 293 9.59 4.66 -2.16
C MET A 293 9.04 4.49 -3.58
N ASN A 294 9.84 3.99 -4.53
CA ASN A 294 9.35 3.76 -5.90
C ASN A 294 8.35 2.62 -5.96
N SER A 295 8.54 1.56 -5.18
CA SER A 295 7.56 0.49 -5.01
C SER A 295 6.28 1.04 -4.37
N ALA A 296 6.42 1.76 -3.25
CA ALA A 296 5.30 2.39 -2.55
C ALA A 296 4.54 3.39 -3.45
N ARG A 297 5.22 4.17 -4.29
CA ARG A 297 4.57 5.13 -5.22
C ARG A 297 3.64 4.44 -6.21
N LEU A 298 4.04 3.29 -6.75
CA LEU A 298 3.16 2.52 -7.64
C LEU A 298 1.95 1.97 -6.86
N ALA A 299 2.17 1.46 -5.65
CA ALA A 299 1.12 1.00 -4.76
C ALA A 299 0.15 2.14 -4.40
N VAL A 300 0.66 3.32 -4.05
CA VAL A 300 -0.16 4.53 -3.77
C VAL A 300 -0.98 4.96 -4.99
N GLY A 301 -0.42 4.86 -6.20
CA GLY A 301 -1.19 5.07 -7.43
C GLY A 301 -2.36 4.10 -7.54
N ARG A 302 -2.16 2.82 -7.19
CA ARG A 302 -3.21 1.80 -7.16
C ARG A 302 -4.29 2.07 -6.10
N GLU A 303 -3.92 2.62 -4.93
CA GLU A 303 -4.87 3.09 -3.91
C GLU A 303 -5.87 4.11 -4.47
N GLY A 304 -5.37 5.03 -5.34
CA GLY A 304 -6.22 5.97 -6.07
C GLY A 304 -7.25 5.30 -6.95
N VAL A 305 -6.85 4.24 -7.66
CA VAL A 305 -7.75 3.41 -8.48
C VAL A 305 -8.76 2.67 -7.59
N GLY A 306 -8.29 2.02 -6.54
CA GLY A 306 -9.10 1.21 -5.63
C GLY A 306 -10.23 2.01 -4.96
N ILE A 307 -9.90 3.17 -4.39
CA ILE A 307 -10.92 4.03 -3.78
C ILE A 307 -11.82 4.68 -4.84
N GLY A 308 -11.27 5.03 -6.01
CA GLY A 308 -12.08 5.50 -7.14
C GLY A 308 -13.14 4.48 -7.56
N GLU A 309 -12.76 3.22 -7.69
CA GLU A 309 -13.68 2.11 -8.00
C GLU A 309 -14.74 1.95 -6.91
N ARG A 310 -14.33 1.96 -5.64
CA ARG A 310 -15.25 1.79 -4.52
C ARG A 310 -16.29 2.91 -4.44
N ALA A 311 -15.85 4.16 -4.59
CA ALA A 311 -16.71 5.33 -4.62
C ALA A 311 -17.69 5.30 -5.81
N TYR A 312 -17.20 4.86 -6.98
CA TYR A 312 -18.02 4.71 -8.17
C TYR A 312 -19.13 3.67 -7.98
N GLN A 313 -18.81 2.48 -7.47
CA GLN A 313 -19.79 1.41 -7.25
C GLN A 313 -20.92 1.90 -6.34
N GLN A 314 -20.59 2.49 -5.20
CA GLN A 314 -21.58 2.98 -4.26
C GLN A 314 -22.44 4.11 -4.85
N ALA A 315 -21.82 5.05 -5.57
CA ALA A 315 -22.54 6.14 -6.22
C ALA A 315 -23.49 5.64 -7.33
N ALA A 316 -23.05 4.64 -8.11
CA ALA A 316 -23.84 4.05 -9.17
C ALA A 316 -25.06 3.30 -8.62
N ASP A 317 -24.89 2.53 -7.54
CA ASP A 317 -26.01 1.82 -6.89
C ASP A 317 -26.98 2.81 -6.27
N TYR A 318 -26.48 3.79 -5.54
CA TYR A 318 -27.33 4.87 -4.99
C TYR A 318 -28.12 5.58 -6.11
N ALA A 319 -27.50 5.88 -7.24
CA ALA A 319 -28.14 6.56 -8.34
C ALA A 319 -29.23 5.71 -9.04
N ARG A 320 -29.13 4.39 -9.00
CA ARG A 320 -30.16 3.46 -9.51
C ARG A 320 -31.36 3.34 -8.56
N ASP A 321 -31.09 3.42 -7.25
CA ASP A 321 -32.12 3.19 -6.23
C ASP A 321 -32.83 4.49 -5.82
N ARG A 322 -32.12 5.63 -5.79
CA ARG A 322 -32.68 6.90 -5.37
C ARG A 322 -33.62 7.47 -6.40
N VAL A 323 -34.92 7.50 -6.11
CA VAL A 323 -35.94 8.13 -6.95
C VAL A 323 -36.14 9.59 -6.53
N GLN A 324 -35.96 10.53 -7.49
CA GLN A 324 -36.21 11.96 -7.27
C GLN A 324 -36.35 12.71 -8.59
N GLY A 325 -37.40 13.49 -8.72
CA GLY A 325 -37.65 14.34 -9.87
C GLY A 325 -38.14 13.60 -11.13
N LYS A 326 -38.30 14.33 -12.21
CA LYS A 326 -38.82 13.81 -13.49
C LYS A 326 -37.68 13.66 -14.49
N ASP A 327 -37.82 12.65 -15.39
CA ASP A 327 -36.93 12.54 -16.53
C ASP A 327 -37.18 13.68 -17.51
N MET A 328 -36.20 14.53 -17.73
CA MET A 328 -36.33 15.67 -18.67
C MET A 328 -36.47 15.20 -20.13
N ALA A 329 -35.93 14.03 -20.47
CA ALA A 329 -36.06 13.42 -21.80
C ALA A 329 -37.41 12.71 -22.00
N ASN A 330 -38.08 12.31 -20.92
CA ASN A 330 -39.39 11.66 -20.96
C ASN A 330 -40.33 12.19 -19.86
N PRO A 331 -40.88 13.41 -20.00
CA PRO A 331 -41.66 14.09 -18.98
C PRO A 331 -42.99 13.41 -18.62
N VAL A 332 -43.38 12.33 -19.33
CA VAL A 332 -44.58 11.53 -19.00
C VAL A 332 -44.34 10.72 -17.71
N LEU A 333 -43.09 10.38 -17.39
CA LEU A 333 -42.75 9.69 -16.14
C LEU A 333 -42.79 10.69 -14.97
N SER A 334 -43.55 10.36 -13.92
CA SER A 334 -43.75 11.25 -12.77
C SER A 334 -42.54 11.35 -11.87
N GLU A 335 -41.84 10.22 -11.66
CA GLU A 335 -40.63 10.12 -10.82
C GLU A 335 -39.72 9.04 -11.42
N VAL A 336 -38.39 9.31 -11.37
CA VAL A 336 -37.38 8.39 -11.90
C VAL A 336 -36.19 8.26 -10.95
N PRO A 337 -35.43 7.14 -11.01
CA PRO A 337 -34.11 7.07 -10.38
C PRO A 337 -33.21 8.20 -10.87
N ILE A 338 -32.38 8.74 -10.00
CA ILE A 338 -31.56 9.92 -10.33
C ILE A 338 -30.51 9.63 -11.42
N ILE A 339 -30.21 8.36 -11.70
CA ILE A 339 -29.35 7.96 -12.83
C ILE A 339 -29.90 8.43 -14.19
N HIS A 340 -31.19 8.75 -14.28
CA HIS A 340 -31.79 9.31 -15.51
C HIS A 340 -31.46 10.79 -15.74
N HIS A 341 -30.97 11.50 -14.69
CA HIS A 341 -30.62 12.91 -14.83
C HIS A 341 -29.26 13.08 -15.55
N PRO A 342 -29.18 13.97 -16.56
CA PRO A 342 -27.97 14.11 -17.39
C PRO A 342 -26.70 14.42 -16.60
N ASP A 343 -26.79 15.25 -15.55
CA ASP A 343 -25.62 15.60 -14.74
C ASP A 343 -25.13 14.44 -13.87
N VAL A 344 -26.04 13.65 -13.31
CA VAL A 344 -25.69 12.43 -12.58
C VAL A 344 -24.99 11.43 -13.52
N ARG A 345 -25.49 11.25 -14.76
CA ARG A 345 -24.83 10.42 -15.77
C ARG A 345 -23.44 10.93 -16.11
N ARG A 346 -23.30 12.24 -16.32
CA ARG A 346 -22.00 12.85 -16.59
C ARG A 346 -21.02 12.56 -15.48
N ASN A 347 -21.42 12.75 -14.23
CA ASN A 347 -20.58 12.48 -13.05
C ASN A 347 -20.18 11.01 -12.97
N LEU A 348 -21.12 10.07 -13.12
CA LEU A 348 -20.82 8.62 -13.12
C LEU A 348 -19.89 8.22 -14.27
N LEU A 349 -20.08 8.76 -15.48
CA LEU A 349 -19.19 8.50 -16.59
C LEU A 349 -17.78 9.06 -16.37
N THR A 350 -17.68 10.24 -15.75
CA THR A 350 -16.38 10.83 -15.36
C THR A 350 -15.66 9.94 -14.35
N MET A 351 -16.36 9.52 -13.28
CA MET A 351 -15.79 8.63 -12.26
C MET A 351 -15.28 7.33 -12.89
N ARG A 352 -16.10 6.69 -13.72
CA ARG A 352 -15.75 5.45 -14.40
C ARG A 352 -14.56 5.63 -15.35
N ALA A 353 -14.57 6.65 -16.19
CA ALA A 353 -13.49 6.91 -17.15
C ALA A 353 -12.15 7.16 -16.47
N LEU A 354 -12.13 7.95 -15.39
CA LEU A 354 -10.90 8.21 -14.62
C LEU A 354 -10.37 6.92 -13.97
N THR A 355 -11.23 6.13 -13.34
CA THR A 355 -10.86 4.89 -12.68
C THR A 355 -10.31 3.86 -13.68
N GLU A 356 -10.99 3.65 -14.81
CA GLU A 356 -10.55 2.70 -15.86
C GLU A 356 -9.23 3.15 -16.51
N ALA A 357 -9.07 4.44 -16.79
CA ALA A 357 -7.86 4.95 -17.41
C ALA A 357 -6.64 4.84 -16.48
N THR A 358 -6.81 5.16 -15.19
CA THR A 358 -5.72 5.04 -14.20
C THR A 358 -5.39 3.59 -13.89
N ARG A 359 -6.38 2.67 -13.85
CA ARG A 359 -6.18 1.21 -13.80
C ARG A 359 -5.33 0.73 -14.96
N ALA A 360 -5.70 1.08 -16.18
CA ALA A 360 -4.98 0.67 -17.38
C ALA A 360 -3.51 1.14 -17.35
N LEU A 361 -3.26 2.37 -16.93
CA LEU A 361 -1.91 2.90 -16.80
C LEU A 361 -1.10 2.15 -15.71
N GLY A 362 -1.71 1.89 -14.55
CA GLY A 362 -1.07 1.16 -13.46
C GLY A 362 -0.67 -0.27 -13.86
N TYR A 363 -1.57 -1.01 -14.50
CA TYR A 363 -1.30 -2.37 -14.98
C TYR A 363 -0.24 -2.40 -16.09
N TYR A 364 -0.26 -1.43 -16.99
CA TYR A 364 0.80 -1.28 -17.99
C TYR A 364 2.18 -1.10 -17.35
N VAL A 365 2.29 -0.28 -16.29
CA VAL A 365 3.56 -0.07 -15.59
C VAL A 365 3.99 -1.33 -14.84
N ALA A 366 3.06 -2.05 -14.22
CA ALA A 366 3.31 -3.34 -13.57
C ALA A 366 3.90 -4.37 -14.57
N ALA A 367 3.30 -4.49 -15.76
CA ALA A 367 3.85 -5.34 -16.82
C ALA A 367 5.26 -4.92 -17.28
N LYS A 368 5.56 -3.62 -17.30
CA LYS A 368 6.93 -3.16 -17.61
C LYS A 368 7.92 -3.49 -16.49
N GLN A 369 7.48 -3.55 -15.24
CA GLN A 369 8.32 -4.07 -14.14
C GLN A 369 8.63 -5.56 -14.32
N ASP A 370 7.68 -6.36 -14.78
CA ASP A 370 7.89 -7.78 -15.10
C ASP A 370 8.96 -7.95 -16.19
N VAL A 371 8.89 -7.14 -17.25
CA VAL A 371 9.93 -7.10 -18.29
C VAL A 371 11.29 -6.71 -17.73
N VAL A 372 11.36 -5.74 -16.84
CA VAL A 372 12.60 -5.33 -16.15
C VAL A 372 13.20 -6.47 -15.34
N ARG A 373 12.35 -7.26 -14.68
CA ARG A 373 12.78 -8.36 -13.80
C ARG A 373 13.26 -9.59 -14.59
N LYS A 374 12.53 -10.01 -15.62
CA LYS A 374 12.65 -11.35 -16.20
C LYS A 374 13.05 -11.39 -17.68
N HIS A 375 13.04 -10.27 -18.43
CA HIS A 375 13.36 -10.33 -19.85
C HIS A 375 14.84 -10.70 -20.08
N PRO A 376 15.16 -11.67 -20.98
CA PRO A 376 16.54 -12.13 -21.17
C PRO A 376 17.45 -11.06 -21.80
N ASP A 377 16.92 -10.25 -22.71
CA ASP A 377 17.70 -9.21 -23.40
C ASP A 377 17.89 -7.96 -22.52
N ALA A 378 19.15 -7.56 -22.33
CA ALA A 378 19.54 -6.43 -21.47
C ALA A 378 19.08 -5.06 -22.02
N GLU A 379 19.04 -4.88 -23.33
CA GLU A 379 18.61 -3.63 -23.95
C GLU A 379 17.10 -3.43 -23.75
N THR A 380 16.31 -4.49 -23.90
CA THR A 380 14.87 -4.50 -23.62
C THR A 380 14.60 -4.19 -22.14
N ARG A 381 15.37 -4.79 -21.21
CA ARG A 381 15.25 -4.45 -19.77
C ARG A 381 15.56 -2.98 -19.52
N ALA A 382 16.60 -2.44 -20.11
CA ALA A 382 16.98 -1.03 -19.95
C ALA A 382 15.90 -0.08 -20.49
N ALA A 383 15.34 -0.37 -21.67
CA ALA A 383 14.25 0.40 -22.25
C ALA A 383 12.96 0.34 -21.37
N ALA A 384 12.64 -0.85 -20.85
CA ALA A 384 11.52 -1.02 -19.92
C ALA A 384 11.76 -0.24 -18.62
N ARG A 385 12.97 -0.27 -18.05
CA ARG A 385 13.36 0.49 -16.86
C ARG A 385 13.16 1.99 -17.06
N ALA A 386 13.67 2.55 -18.15
CA ALA A 386 13.48 3.97 -18.46
C ALA A 386 11.99 4.35 -18.56
N ARG A 387 11.16 3.44 -19.07
CA ARG A 387 9.71 3.64 -19.15
C ARG A 387 9.05 3.60 -17.76
N VAL A 388 9.44 2.67 -16.90
CA VAL A 388 8.97 2.58 -15.50
C VAL A 388 9.36 3.84 -14.73
N ASP A 389 10.63 4.27 -14.81
CA ASP A 389 11.13 5.44 -14.11
C ASP A 389 10.41 6.73 -14.51
N LEU A 390 10.02 6.86 -15.79
CA LEU A 390 9.20 7.97 -16.28
C LEU A 390 7.75 7.89 -15.75
N LEU A 391 7.13 6.72 -15.76
CA LEU A 391 5.70 6.57 -15.56
C LEU A 391 5.29 6.44 -14.08
N VAL A 392 6.12 5.90 -13.20
CA VAL A 392 5.78 5.71 -11.77
C VAL A 392 5.31 7.01 -11.11
N PRO A 393 6.03 8.16 -11.23
CA PRO A 393 5.52 9.41 -10.66
C PRO A 393 4.23 9.90 -11.31
N ILE A 394 4.00 9.61 -12.59
CA ILE A 394 2.75 9.97 -13.30
C ILE A 394 1.60 9.11 -12.78
N VAL A 395 1.82 7.79 -12.65
CA VAL A 395 0.81 6.88 -12.06
C VAL A 395 0.42 7.36 -10.67
N LYS A 396 1.42 7.63 -9.82
CA LYS A 396 1.16 8.09 -8.45
C LYS A 396 0.34 9.39 -8.45
N ALA A 397 0.82 10.42 -9.12
CA ALA A 397 0.18 11.73 -9.09
C ALA A 397 -1.22 11.70 -9.72
N TRP A 398 -1.33 11.19 -10.95
CA TRP A 398 -2.60 11.22 -11.67
C TRP A 398 -3.66 10.30 -11.05
N SER A 399 -3.28 9.09 -10.64
CA SER A 399 -4.26 8.16 -10.06
C SER A 399 -4.78 8.65 -8.70
N THR A 400 -3.91 9.23 -7.86
CA THR A 400 -4.34 9.74 -6.56
C THR A 400 -5.20 11.00 -6.69
N ASP A 401 -4.86 11.94 -7.58
CA ASP A 401 -5.68 13.11 -7.86
C ASP A 401 -7.05 12.71 -8.44
N SER A 402 -7.05 11.76 -9.38
CA SER A 402 -8.28 11.19 -9.96
C SER A 402 -9.13 10.47 -8.91
N GLY A 403 -8.50 9.74 -7.98
CA GLY A 403 -9.18 9.08 -6.86
C GLY A 403 -9.90 10.08 -5.95
N VAL A 404 -9.25 11.21 -5.61
CA VAL A 404 -9.85 12.30 -4.83
C VAL A 404 -11.03 12.92 -5.57
N GLU A 405 -10.87 13.22 -6.87
CA GLU A 405 -11.95 13.76 -7.70
C GLU A 405 -13.14 12.77 -7.76
N THR A 406 -12.86 11.50 -8.00
CA THR A 406 -13.89 10.44 -8.06
C THR A 406 -14.63 10.30 -6.74
N ALA A 407 -13.94 10.26 -5.60
CA ALA A 407 -14.57 10.18 -4.29
C ALA A 407 -15.43 11.44 -3.99
N SER A 408 -14.96 12.62 -4.39
CA SER A 408 -15.73 13.88 -4.28
C SER A 408 -17.00 13.84 -5.13
N LEU A 409 -16.94 13.36 -6.37
CA LEU A 409 -18.11 13.15 -7.22
C LEU A 409 -19.07 12.12 -6.63
N GLY A 410 -18.55 11.09 -5.97
CA GLY A 410 -19.37 10.12 -5.22
C GLY A 410 -20.20 10.79 -4.14
N VAL A 411 -19.61 11.64 -3.31
CA VAL A 411 -20.34 12.47 -2.32
C VAL A 411 -21.38 13.35 -3.01
N GLN A 412 -21.01 14.00 -4.12
CA GLN A 412 -21.92 14.88 -4.88
C GLN A 412 -23.15 14.14 -5.40
N ILE A 413 -22.99 12.92 -5.93
CA ILE A 413 -24.12 12.09 -6.44
C ILE A 413 -25.08 11.70 -5.33
N HIS A 414 -24.57 11.43 -4.13
CA HIS A 414 -25.42 11.15 -2.95
C HIS A 414 -26.14 12.41 -2.42
N GLY A 415 -25.73 13.61 -2.84
CA GLY A 415 -26.28 14.87 -2.34
C GLY A 415 -26.10 15.02 -0.84
N GLY A 416 -27.11 15.54 -0.12
CA GLY A 416 -27.03 15.68 1.33
C GLY A 416 -26.72 14.39 2.09
N ALA A 417 -27.19 13.24 1.59
CA ALA A 417 -26.87 11.94 2.17
C ALA A 417 -25.37 11.61 2.10
N GLY A 418 -24.67 12.05 1.04
CA GLY A 418 -23.23 11.82 0.89
C GLY A 418 -22.37 12.56 1.93
N PHE A 419 -22.93 13.60 2.56
CA PHE A 419 -22.26 14.35 3.63
C PHE A 419 -22.49 13.74 5.03
N ILE A 420 -23.37 12.74 5.10
CA ILE A 420 -23.70 12.02 6.34
C ILE A 420 -22.81 10.79 6.45
N GLU A 421 -22.06 10.68 7.55
CA GLU A 421 -21.07 9.62 7.78
C GLU A 421 -21.67 8.21 7.66
N GLU A 422 -22.90 7.99 8.14
CA GLU A 422 -23.58 6.69 8.15
C GLU A 422 -23.81 6.13 6.73
N THR A 423 -23.80 6.97 5.71
CA THR A 423 -23.95 6.51 4.31
C THR A 423 -22.68 5.86 3.75
N GLY A 424 -21.52 6.20 4.33
CA GLY A 424 -20.22 5.68 3.95
C GLY A 424 -19.52 6.40 2.80
N ALA A 425 -20.22 7.24 2.02
CA ALA A 425 -19.62 7.97 0.91
C ALA A 425 -18.54 8.97 1.39
N ALA A 426 -18.75 9.60 2.54
CA ALA A 426 -17.80 10.53 3.17
C ALA A 426 -16.49 9.83 3.54
N GLN A 427 -16.54 8.56 3.98
CA GLN A 427 -15.34 7.81 4.34
C GLN A 427 -14.36 7.71 3.18
N TYR A 428 -14.80 7.35 1.97
CA TYR A 428 -13.89 7.22 0.82
C TYR A 428 -13.21 8.53 0.47
N TYR A 429 -13.92 9.66 0.58
CA TYR A 429 -13.34 10.98 0.37
C TYR A 429 -12.31 11.35 1.45
N ARG A 430 -12.55 10.98 2.72
CA ARG A 430 -11.61 11.18 3.81
C ARG A 430 -10.36 10.29 3.66
N ASP A 431 -10.57 9.02 3.37
CA ASP A 431 -9.49 8.02 3.28
C ASP A 431 -8.54 8.31 2.13
N ILE A 432 -9.06 8.64 0.94
CA ILE A 432 -8.23 8.90 -0.23
C ILE A 432 -7.42 10.19 -0.13
N ARG A 433 -7.83 11.16 0.70
CA ARG A 433 -7.24 12.51 0.70
C ARG A 433 -5.75 12.53 1.04
N ILE A 434 -5.24 11.54 1.75
CA ILE A 434 -3.81 11.45 2.09
C ILE A 434 -2.95 11.04 0.88
N THR A 435 -3.48 10.28 -0.06
CA THR A 435 -2.70 9.65 -1.13
C THR A 435 -1.98 10.64 -2.06
N PRO A 436 -2.51 11.84 -2.40
CA PRO A 436 -1.74 12.85 -3.13
C PRO A 436 -0.60 13.49 -2.30
N ILE A 437 -0.62 13.34 -0.97
CA ILE A 437 0.29 14.04 -0.05
C ILE A 437 1.55 13.21 0.24
N TYR A 438 1.37 11.94 0.68
CA TYR A 438 2.50 11.09 1.05
C TYR A 438 3.18 10.44 -0.17
N GLU A 439 4.42 9.93 -0.02
CA GLU A 439 5.23 9.31 -1.09
C GLU A 439 5.49 10.29 -2.25
#